data_593c86a0a23e81371c94ba453b931a44
#
_entry.id   593c86a0a23e81371c94ba453b931a44
#
_cell.length_a   1.000
_cell.length_b   1.000
_cell.length_c   1.000
_cell.angle_alpha   90.00
_cell.angle_beta   90.00
_cell.angle_gamma   90.00
#
_symmetry.space_group_name_H-M   'P 1'
#
loop_
_entity.id
_entity.type
_entity.pdbx_description
1 polymer ?
#
loop_
_entity_poly.entity_id
_entity_poly.type
_entity_poly.pdbx_seq_one_letter_code
_entity_poly.pdbx_strand_id
1 'polypeptide(L)' 'MRIKKTYIVLSFRTTLDAMEWERQCLAEKVPGRLIPLPREISAGCGLAWRMLPEEFEQWQNRLDPARYDQAAAVEQ' A
#
# COMPACT_ATOMS: atom_id res chain seq x y z
N MET A 1 -1.14 -2.86 26.34
CA MET A 1 -0.80 -1.62 25.62
C MET A 1 -0.47 -1.92 24.18
N ARG A 2 -1.07 -1.19 23.24
CA ARG A 2 -0.77 -1.35 21.82
C ARG A 2 0.45 -0.53 21.43
N ILE A 3 1.39 -1.19 20.79
CA ILE A 3 2.54 -0.50 20.21
C ILE A 3 2.21 -0.21 18.76
N LYS A 4 2.18 1.07 18.40
CA LYS A 4 1.95 1.47 17.02
C LYS A 4 3.22 1.28 16.21
N LYS A 5 3.06 0.80 14.99
CA LYS A 5 4.15 0.67 14.02
C LYS A 5 3.93 1.62 12.86
N THR A 6 5.02 2.06 12.27
CA THR A 6 4.95 2.84 11.03
C THR A 6 4.88 1.88 9.86
N TYR A 7 3.93 2.13 8.96
CA TYR A 7 3.78 1.38 7.71
C TYR A 7 3.80 2.35 6.55
N ILE A 8 4.22 1.86 5.38
CA ILE A 8 4.02 2.58 4.13
C ILE A 8 2.70 2.09 3.55
N VAL A 9 1.83 3.03 3.23
CA VAL A 9 0.50 2.76 2.70
C VAL A 9 0.39 3.38 1.32
N LEU A 10 0.04 2.56 0.34
CA LEU A 10 -0.15 2.99 -1.05
C LEU A 10 -1.64 3.08 -1.31
N SER A 11 -2.11 4.24 -1.75
CA SER A 11 -3.51 4.43 -2.12
C SER A 11 -3.68 4.26 -3.63
N PHE A 12 -4.93 4.03 -4.05
CA PHE A 12 -5.25 3.77 -5.45
C PHE A 12 -6.41 4.67 -5.89
N ARG A 13 -6.45 5.00 -7.18
CA ARG A 13 -7.51 5.84 -7.74
C ARG A 13 -8.83 5.08 -7.85
N THR A 14 -8.77 3.79 -8.13
CA THR A 14 -9.96 2.96 -8.29
C THR A 14 -9.79 1.63 -7.57
N THR A 15 -10.93 1.00 -7.26
CA THR A 15 -10.94 -0.33 -6.64
C THR A 15 -10.29 -1.35 -7.56
N LEU A 16 -10.51 -1.23 -8.87
CA LEU A 16 -9.91 -2.13 -9.84
C LEU A 16 -8.38 -2.06 -9.81
N ASP A 17 -7.84 -0.84 -9.72
CA ASP A 17 -6.39 -0.65 -9.61
C ASP A 17 -5.84 -1.33 -8.37
N ALA A 18 -6.54 -1.21 -7.25
CA ALA A 18 -6.13 -1.84 -5.99
C ALA A 18 -6.13 -3.37 -6.11
N MET A 19 -7.17 -3.93 -6.71
CA MET A 19 -7.29 -5.37 -6.89
C MET A 19 -6.23 -5.93 -7.84
N GLU A 20 -5.95 -5.21 -8.91
CA GLU A 20 -4.91 -5.63 -9.85
C GLU A 20 -3.52 -5.55 -9.22
N TRP A 21 -3.30 -4.52 -8.40
CA TRP A 21 -2.06 -4.39 -7.64
C TRP A 21 -1.86 -5.60 -6.72
N GLU A 22 -2.90 -5.97 -5.97
CA GLU A 22 -2.84 -7.14 -5.09
C GLU A 22 -2.53 -8.41 -5.89
N ARG A 23 -3.22 -8.62 -6.99
CA ARG A 23 -3.01 -9.80 -7.82
C ARG A 23 -1.56 -9.88 -8.30
N GLN A 24 -1.02 -8.77 -8.75
CA GLN A 24 0.36 -8.73 -9.25
C GLN A 24 1.36 -8.95 -8.11
N CYS A 25 1.11 -8.33 -6.96
CA CYS A 25 1.99 -8.51 -5.80
C CYS A 25 2.00 -9.96 -5.31
N LEU A 26 0.85 -10.62 -5.30
CA LEU A 26 0.78 -12.03 -4.94
C LEU A 26 1.55 -12.89 -5.92
N ALA A 27 1.45 -12.61 -7.21
CA ALA A 27 2.15 -13.34 -8.25
C ALA A 27 3.67 -13.19 -8.14
N GLU A 28 4.13 -11.99 -7.78
CA GLU A 28 5.55 -11.68 -7.67
C GLU A 28 6.09 -11.82 -6.25
N LYS A 29 5.25 -12.22 -5.32
CA LYS A 29 5.59 -12.40 -3.90
C LYS A 29 6.07 -11.11 -3.25
N VAL A 30 5.50 -9.99 -3.64
CA VAL A 30 5.78 -8.71 -3.01
C VAL A 30 5.12 -8.70 -1.62
N PRO A 31 5.85 -8.35 -0.56
CA PRO A 31 5.29 -8.34 0.78
C PRO A 31 4.26 -7.24 0.97
N GLY A 32 3.32 -7.45 1.89
CA GLY A 32 2.28 -6.49 2.19
C GLY A 32 0.91 -7.13 2.13
N ARG A 33 -0.11 -6.29 2.28
CA ARG A 33 -1.50 -6.75 2.22
C ARG A 33 -2.44 -5.62 1.87
N LEU A 34 -3.58 -5.97 1.28
CA LEU A 34 -4.64 -5.02 1.01
C LEU A 34 -5.42 -4.74 2.29
N ILE A 35 -5.67 -3.47 2.57
CA ILE A 35 -6.38 -3.03 3.77
C ILE A 35 -7.40 -1.95 3.41
N PRO A 36 -8.38 -1.68 4.28
CA PRO A 36 -9.20 -0.47 4.12
C PRO A 36 -8.33 0.77 4.19
N LEU A 37 -8.67 1.78 3.40
CA LEU A 37 -7.92 3.04 3.37
C LEU A 37 -7.92 3.70 4.75
N PRO A 38 -6.75 4.01 5.33
CA PRO A 38 -6.69 4.71 6.60
C PRO A 38 -7.29 6.11 6.52
N ARG A 39 -7.82 6.59 7.66
CA ARG A 39 -8.42 7.92 7.74
C ARG A 39 -7.45 9.04 7.40
N GLU A 40 -6.18 8.83 7.67
CA GLU A 40 -5.13 9.80 7.42
C GLU A 40 -4.95 10.09 5.94
N ILE A 41 -5.44 9.20 5.08
CA ILE A 41 -5.37 9.37 3.63
C ILE A 41 -6.77 9.69 3.13
N SER A 42 -6.96 10.89 2.60
CA SER A 42 -8.28 11.40 2.25
C SER A 42 -8.72 11.10 0.83
N ALA A 43 -7.84 10.60 -0.01
CA ALA A 43 -8.13 10.34 -1.42
C ALA A 43 -8.05 8.85 -1.72
N GLY A 44 -8.77 8.41 -2.74
CA GLY A 44 -8.67 7.03 -3.18
C GLY A 44 -9.99 6.30 -3.20
N CYS A 45 -9.93 4.99 -3.44
CA CYS A 45 -11.11 4.16 -3.65
C CYS A 45 -11.61 3.45 -2.37
N GLY A 46 -11.00 3.73 -1.23
CA GLY A 46 -11.34 3.06 0.02
C GLY A 46 -10.48 1.83 0.32
N LEU A 47 -9.58 1.46 -0.58
CA LEU A 47 -8.63 0.37 -0.40
C LEU A 47 -7.21 0.88 -0.51
N ALA A 48 -6.29 0.21 0.19
CA ALA A 48 -4.88 0.57 0.17
C ALA A 48 -4.02 -0.68 0.34
N TRP A 49 -2.75 -0.56 -0.02
CA TRP A 49 -1.77 -1.63 0.17
C TRP A 49 -0.81 -1.20 1.28
N ARG A 50 -0.63 -2.05 2.28
CA ARG A 50 0.23 -1.76 3.43
C ARG A 50 1.48 -2.62 3.40
N MET A 51 2.63 -1.98 3.57
CA MET A 51 3.93 -2.65 3.66
C MET A 51 4.74 -2.03 4.78
N LEU A 52 5.74 -2.77 5.25
CA LEU A 52 6.72 -2.18 6.16
C LEU A 52 7.63 -1.22 5.40
N PRO A 53 8.15 -0.16 6.07
CA PRO A 53 9.04 0.79 5.39
C PRO A 53 10.25 0.14 4.73
N GLU A 54 10.88 -0.82 5.41
CA GLU A 54 12.02 -1.53 4.87
C GLU A 54 11.63 -2.41 3.67
N GLU A 55 10.42 -2.93 3.65
CA GLU A 55 9.92 -3.67 2.49
C GLU A 55 9.71 -2.74 1.30
N PHE A 56 9.12 -1.59 1.54
CA PHE A 56 8.90 -0.61 0.49
C PHE A 56 10.23 -0.14 -0.10
N GLU A 57 11.21 0.15 0.75
CA GLU A 57 12.53 0.56 0.30
C GLU A 57 13.19 -0.52 -0.56
N GLN A 58 13.05 -1.77 -0.16
CA GLN A 58 13.63 -2.91 -0.86
C GLN A 58 13.00 -3.14 -2.23
N TRP A 59 11.68 -2.93 -2.32
CA TRP A 59 10.92 -3.25 -3.52
C TRP A 59 10.61 -2.05 -4.41
N GLN A 60 10.84 -0.81 -3.95
CA GLN A 60 10.38 0.39 -4.66
C GLN A 60 10.87 0.47 -6.11
N ASN A 61 12.04 -0.08 -6.42
CA ASN A 61 12.55 -0.08 -7.78
C ASN A 61 11.77 -1.01 -8.72
N ARG A 62 11.01 -1.93 -8.16
CA ARG A 62 10.16 -2.86 -8.92
C ARG A 62 8.70 -2.46 -8.89
N LEU A 63 8.34 -1.54 -8.01
CA LEU A 63 6.97 -1.04 -7.89
C LEU A 63 6.81 0.16 -8.81
N ASP A 64 5.87 0.08 -9.74
CA ASP A 64 5.63 1.15 -10.70
C ASP A 64 4.83 2.28 -10.04
N PRO A 65 5.41 3.49 -9.87
CA PRO A 65 4.71 4.60 -9.22
C PRO A 65 3.47 5.05 -9.98
N ALA A 66 3.34 4.71 -11.26
CA ALA A 66 2.15 5.04 -12.03
C ALA A 66 0.94 4.18 -11.67
N ARG A 67 1.14 3.07 -10.96
CA ARG A 67 0.07 2.13 -10.62
C ARG A 67 -0.62 2.43 -9.30
N TYR A 68 -0.02 3.24 -8.45
CA TYR A 68 -0.66 3.69 -7.23
C TYR A 68 -0.75 5.22 -7.23
N ASP A 69 -1.62 5.76 -6.39
CA ASP A 69 -1.87 7.20 -6.35
C ASP A 69 -0.89 7.92 -5.44
N GLN A 70 -0.82 7.50 -4.19
CA GLN A 70 0.03 8.13 -3.19
C GLN A 70 0.70 7.06 -2.33
N ALA A 71 1.88 7.39 -1.81
CA ALA A 71 2.57 6.59 -0.81
C ALA A 71 2.75 7.46 0.43
N ALA A 72 2.33 6.97 1.58
CA ALA A 72 2.39 7.73 2.82
C ALA A 72 2.81 6.84 3.98
N ALA A 73 3.53 7.43 4.93
CA ALA A 73 3.87 6.74 6.18
C ALA A 73 2.72 6.94 7.16
N VAL A 74 2.18 5.84 7.67
CA VAL A 74 1.03 5.85 8.58
C VAL A 74 1.34 4.98 9.78
N GLU A 75 1.00 5.45 10.96
CA GLU A 75 1.12 4.67 12.18
C GLU A 75 -0.16 3.88 12.45
N GLN A 76 0.00 2.59 12.68
CA GLN A 76 -1.13 1.72 12.99
C GLN A 76 -0.82 0.75 14.11
#